data_71b5712c3ac2e5943075d41c37539413
#
_entry.id   71b5712c3ac2e5943075d41c37539413
#
_cell.length_a   1.000
_cell.length_b   1.000
_cell.length_c   1.000
_cell.angle_alpha   90.00
_cell.angle_beta   90.00
_cell.angle_gamma   90.00
#
_symmetry.space_group_name_H-M   'P 1'
#
loop_
_entity.id
_entity.type
_entity.pdbx_description
1 polymer ?
#
loop_
_entity_poly.entity_id
_entity_poly.type
_entity_poly.pdbx_seq_one_letter_code
_entity_poly.pdbx_strand_id
1 'polypeptide(L)'
;MPSLYARMMNLVFRCMPQDKPGQPHDYAAERKRNDRKPPRPPKGVTVRLGELDGLSAEFIQKAGNQKGTIFYIHGGGFTVGSARERRAVCQYITANYGYNCVSFNYRLAPENLWPAPLEDCLTAYAALLKTGVSPKNVVFMGESAGGTLVLSLALRMKEKGYPQPKALVALSPCVTQADRFPSYTQNAATDYMLRTAVAEGKIKVVFGRRANDLEYLRQPTISPLYGDFSGLPPVFFSASDTEVLLDDSRVLYEELKKQGHQTALDIRHGVCHAFQVFTAMPEAKQALAAVFHTLEEWT
;
A
#
# COMPACT_ATOMS: atom_id res chain seq x y z
N MET A 1 14.78 19.15 -8.17
CA MET A 1 13.56 19.38 -8.99
C MET A 1 13.03 18.03 -9.45
N PRO A 2 11.70 17.82 -9.48
CA PRO A 2 11.11 16.57 -9.99
C PRO A 2 11.52 16.32 -11.45
N SER A 3 11.67 15.04 -11.83
CA SER A 3 11.99 14.66 -13.20
C SER A 3 10.92 15.13 -14.18
N LEU A 4 11.28 15.15 -15.48
CA LEU A 4 10.32 15.47 -16.53
C LEU A 4 9.13 14.50 -16.51
N TYR A 5 9.38 13.22 -16.22
CA TYR A 5 8.34 12.21 -16.10
C TYR A 5 7.38 12.51 -14.93
N ALA A 6 7.90 12.85 -13.74
CA ALA A 6 7.08 13.23 -12.59
C ALA A 6 6.22 14.46 -12.90
N ARG A 7 6.80 15.49 -13.53
CA ARG A 7 6.06 16.70 -13.95
C ARG A 7 4.95 16.38 -14.95
N MET A 8 5.23 15.50 -15.92
CA MET A 8 4.24 15.04 -16.89
C MET A 8 3.09 14.28 -16.22
N MET A 9 3.42 13.37 -15.30
CA MET A 9 2.39 12.61 -14.54
C MET A 9 1.52 13.53 -13.70
N ASN A 10 2.10 14.51 -13.01
CA ASN A 10 1.34 15.51 -12.25
C ASN A 10 0.40 16.31 -13.18
N LEU A 11 0.84 16.68 -14.39
CA LEU A 11 -0.02 17.34 -15.37
C LEU A 11 -1.18 16.43 -15.82
N VAL A 12 -0.91 15.14 -16.08
CA VAL A 12 -1.94 14.16 -16.44
C VAL A 12 -2.99 14.08 -15.34
N PHE A 13 -2.58 13.87 -14.06
CA PHE A 13 -3.52 13.80 -12.95
C PHE A 13 -4.29 15.10 -12.71
N ARG A 14 -3.63 16.27 -12.94
CA ARG A 14 -4.29 17.57 -12.84
C ARG A 14 -5.41 17.72 -13.87
N CYS A 15 -5.23 17.17 -15.07
CA CYS A 15 -6.19 17.25 -16.19
C CYS A 15 -7.25 16.13 -16.15
N MET A 16 -7.13 15.13 -15.27
CA MET A 16 -8.13 14.07 -15.15
C MET A 16 -9.45 14.62 -14.61
N PRO A 17 -10.60 14.18 -15.17
CA PRO A 17 -11.91 14.51 -14.63
C PRO A 17 -11.97 14.11 -13.14
N GLN A 18 -12.52 14.99 -12.33
CA GLN A 18 -12.76 14.73 -10.92
C GLN A 18 -14.22 14.34 -10.72
N ASP A 19 -14.48 13.49 -9.74
CA ASP A 19 -15.84 13.18 -9.34
C ASP A 19 -16.55 14.46 -8.87
N LYS A 20 -17.81 14.61 -9.27
CA LYS A 20 -18.62 15.73 -8.82
C LYS A 20 -19.15 15.43 -7.42
N PRO A 21 -19.05 16.37 -6.47
CA PRO A 21 -19.63 16.19 -5.13
C PRO A 21 -21.10 15.76 -5.21
N GLY A 22 -21.47 14.77 -4.39
CA GLY A 22 -22.85 14.30 -4.27
C GLY A 22 -23.33 13.35 -5.40
N GLN A 23 -22.50 13.03 -6.39
CA GLN A 23 -22.87 12.00 -7.38
C GLN A 23 -22.41 10.60 -6.90
N PRO A 24 -23.28 9.56 -7.05
CA PRO A 24 -22.85 8.18 -6.81
C PRO A 24 -21.70 7.80 -7.72
N HIS A 25 -20.63 7.26 -7.15
CA HIS A 25 -19.48 6.78 -7.91
C HIS A 25 -19.70 5.32 -8.34
N ASP A 26 -19.49 5.01 -9.61
CA ASP A 26 -19.56 3.64 -10.14
C ASP A 26 -18.19 2.95 -10.02
N TYR A 27 -17.95 2.32 -8.88
CA TYR A 27 -16.72 1.61 -8.59
C TYR A 27 -16.53 0.40 -9.53
N ALA A 28 -17.59 -0.26 -9.97
CA ALA A 28 -17.49 -1.40 -10.89
C ALA A 28 -17.01 -0.95 -12.27
N ALA A 29 -17.54 0.16 -12.78
CA ALA A 29 -17.07 0.76 -14.04
C ALA A 29 -15.62 1.26 -13.91
N GLU A 30 -15.24 1.84 -12.76
CA GLU A 30 -13.85 2.27 -12.52
C GLU A 30 -12.89 1.07 -12.51
N ARG A 31 -13.21 0.00 -11.80
CA ARG A 31 -12.40 -1.24 -11.77
C ARG A 31 -12.23 -1.81 -13.19
N LYS A 32 -13.31 -1.86 -13.98
CA LYS A 32 -13.25 -2.33 -15.37
C LYS A 32 -12.38 -1.44 -16.25
N ARG A 33 -12.44 -0.13 -16.07
CA ARG A 33 -11.60 0.83 -16.81
C ARG A 33 -10.11 0.70 -16.44
N ASN A 34 -9.82 0.39 -15.17
CA ASN A 34 -8.48 0.25 -14.65
C ASN A 34 -7.86 -1.12 -14.95
N ASP A 35 -8.66 -2.14 -15.27
CA ASP A 35 -8.21 -3.49 -15.64
C ASP A 35 -7.55 -3.52 -17.02
N ARG A 36 -6.45 -2.80 -17.16
CA ARG A 36 -5.67 -2.73 -18.40
C ARG A 36 -4.74 -3.93 -18.52
N LYS A 37 -4.36 -4.25 -19.76
CA LYS A 37 -3.36 -5.27 -20.01
C LYS A 37 -2.03 -4.87 -19.37
N PRO A 38 -1.48 -5.66 -18.44
CA PRO A 38 -0.20 -5.34 -17.83
C PRO A 38 0.96 -5.46 -18.83
N PRO A 39 2.10 -4.82 -18.55
CA PRO A 39 3.28 -4.93 -19.39
C PRO A 39 3.79 -6.37 -19.44
N ARG A 40 4.51 -6.69 -20.52
CA ARG A 40 5.20 -7.99 -20.62
C ARG A 40 6.25 -8.11 -19.53
N PRO A 41 6.43 -9.30 -18.93
CA PRO A 41 7.47 -9.49 -17.93
C PRO A 41 8.87 -9.20 -18.49
N PRO A 42 9.77 -8.63 -17.68
CA PRO A 42 11.18 -8.53 -18.03
C PRO A 42 11.81 -9.91 -18.26
N LYS A 43 12.96 -9.94 -18.97
CA LYS A 43 13.69 -11.19 -19.24
C LYS A 43 13.96 -11.99 -17.95
N GLY A 44 13.59 -13.24 -17.94
CA GLY A 44 13.77 -14.16 -16.80
C GLY A 44 12.74 -14.04 -15.68
N VAL A 45 11.83 -13.05 -15.75
CA VAL A 45 10.71 -12.94 -14.81
C VAL A 45 9.51 -13.71 -15.36
N THR A 46 8.90 -14.58 -14.54
CA THR A 46 7.68 -15.31 -14.85
C THR A 46 6.52 -14.82 -13.99
N VAL A 47 5.32 -14.89 -14.52
CA VAL A 47 4.08 -14.59 -13.81
C VAL A 47 3.18 -15.79 -13.90
N ARG A 48 2.90 -16.41 -12.76
CA ARG A 48 1.94 -17.50 -12.64
C ARG A 48 0.69 -17.01 -11.93
N LEU A 49 -0.45 -17.19 -12.55
CA LEU A 49 -1.75 -16.94 -11.91
C LEU A 49 -2.10 -18.14 -11.02
N GLY A 50 -2.75 -17.90 -9.90
CA GLY A 50 -3.16 -18.92 -8.95
C GLY A 50 -4.03 -18.33 -7.86
N GLU A 51 -4.08 -19.00 -6.72
CA GLU A 51 -4.93 -18.63 -5.60
C GLU A 51 -4.19 -18.79 -4.26
N LEU A 52 -4.63 -18.00 -3.28
CA LEU A 52 -4.28 -18.10 -1.86
C LEU A 52 -5.57 -18.28 -1.07
N ASP A 53 -5.93 -19.54 -0.78
CA ASP A 53 -7.16 -19.92 -0.07
C ASP A 53 -8.43 -19.28 -0.67
N GLY A 54 -8.62 -19.46 -2.00
CA GLY A 54 -9.75 -18.94 -2.77
C GLY A 54 -9.62 -17.47 -3.22
N LEU A 55 -8.58 -16.76 -2.76
CA LEU A 55 -8.29 -15.41 -3.25
C LEU A 55 -7.39 -15.48 -4.47
N SER A 56 -7.83 -14.92 -5.60
CA SER A 56 -7.02 -14.90 -6.82
C SER A 56 -5.70 -14.14 -6.58
N ALA A 57 -4.59 -14.74 -7.03
CA ALA A 57 -3.25 -14.25 -6.75
C ALA A 57 -2.31 -14.36 -7.97
N GLU A 58 -1.28 -13.54 -7.96
CA GLU A 58 -0.19 -13.55 -8.95
C GLU A 58 1.13 -13.84 -8.24
N PHE A 59 1.81 -14.88 -8.72
CA PHE A 59 3.12 -15.29 -8.26
C PHE A 59 4.15 -14.83 -9.29
N ILE A 60 4.97 -13.85 -8.93
CA ILE A 60 5.94 -13.23 -9.82
C ILE A 60 7.33 -13.65 -9.35
N GLN A 61 8.04 -14.40 -10.19
CA GLN A 61 9.24 -15.11 -9.80
C GLN A 61 10.36 -14.91 -10.83
N LYS A 62 11.60 -14.99 -10.36
CA LYS A 62 12.80 -15.04 -11.20
C LYS A 62 13.75 -16.07 -10.63
N ALA A 63 14.26 -16.95 -11.49
CA ALA A 63 15.26 -17.93 -11.08
C ALA A 63 16.48 -17.23 -10.47
N GLY A 64 16.97 -17.77 -9.35
CA GLY A 64 18.09 -17.19 -8.59
C GLY A 64 17.71 -16.13 -7.54
N ASN A 65 16.45 -15.70 -7.45
CA ASN A 65 16.02 -14.86 -6.36
C ASN A 65 15.94 -15.66 -5.05
N GLN A 66 16.71 -15.22 -4.02
CA GLN A 66 16.84 -15.93 -2.74
C GLN A 66 16.64 -15.02 -1.51
N LYS A 67 16.47 -13.69 -1.69
CA LYS A 67 16.35 -12.76 -0.57
C LYS A 67 15.00 -12.87 0.17
N GLY A 68 13.99 -13.51 -0.44
CA GLY A 68 12.68 -13.72 0.16
C GLY A 68 11.52 -13.41 -0.78
N THR A 69 10.36 -13.17 -0.17
CA THR A 69 9.10 -12.92 -0.88
C THR A 69 8.49 -11.58 -0.42
N ILE A 70 8.21 -10.70 -1.36
CA ILE A 70 7.38 -9.53 -1.11
C ILE A 70 5.91 -9.99 -1.17
N PHE A 71 5.20 -9.88 -0.06
CA PHE A 71 3.76 -10.02 0.02
C PHE A 71 3.15 -8.64 -0.25
N TYR A 72 2.73 -8.43 -1.50
CA TYR A 72 2.33 -7.12 -1.99
C TYR A 72 0.82 -6.93 -1.88
N ILE A 73 0.39 -5.89 -1.14
CA ILE A 73 -1.01 -5.52 -0.92
C ILE A 73 -1.30 -4.25 -1.71
N HIS A 74 -2.17 -4.34 -2.71
CA HIS A 74 -2.48 -3.21 -3.59
C HIS A 74 -3.27 -2.10 -2.88
N GLY A 75 -3.12 -0.86 -3.35
CA GLY A 75 -3.91 0.29 -2.94
C GLY A 75 -5.22 0.43 -3.72
N GLY A 76 -5.82 1.61 -3.63
CA GLY A 76 -7.07 1.96 -4.33
C GLY A 76 -8.22 2.31 -3.38
N GLY A 77 -7.91 2.81 -2.16
CA GLY A 77 -8.90 3.29 -1.19
C GLY A 77 -9.90 2.22 -0.75
N PHE A 78 -9.51 0.95 -0.75
CA PHE A 78 -10.35 -0.23 -0.44
C PHE A 78 -11.54 -0.43 -1.39
N THR A 79 -11.65 0.36 -2.45
CA THR A 79 -12.79 0.35 -3.38
C THR A 79 -12.41 -0.08 -4.80
N VAL A 80 -11.15 0.11 -5.18
CA VAL A 80 -10.61 -0.24 -6.51
C VAL A 80 -9.20 -0.84 -6.35
N GLY A 81 -8.57 -1.18 -7.46
CA GLY A 81 -7.24 -1.79 -7.49
C GLY A 81 -7.29 -3.30 -7.61
N SER A 82 -6.18 -3.89 -8.03
CA SER A 82 -6.01 -5.33 -8.16
C SER A 82 -4.53 -5.74 -8.21
N ALA A 83 -4.24 -7.01 -7.96
CA ALA A 83 -2.92 -7.60 -8.18
C ALA A 83 -2.42 -7.34 -9.61
N ARG A 84 -3.32 -7.46 -10.59
CA ARG A 84 -3.01 -7.23 -12.01
C ARG A 84 -2.56 -5.79 -12.29
N GLU A 85 -3.20 -4.80 -11.68
CA GLU A 85 -2.81 -3.39 -11.83
C GLU A 85 -1.42 -3.11 -11.23
N ARG A 86 -1.01 -3.85 -10.20
CA ARG A 86 0.28 -3.71 -9.53
C ARG A 86 1.35 -4.67 -10.04
N ARG A 87 1.02 -5.49 -11.06
CA ARG A 87 1.97 -6.44 -11.65
C ARG A 87 3.25 -5.76 -12.13
N ALA A 88 3.16 -4.54 -12.69
CA ALA A 88 4.33 -3.83 -13.21
C ALA A 88 5.37 -3.54 -12.12
N VAL A 89 4.96 -3.03 -10.97
CA VAL A 89 5.87 -2.76 -9.84
C VAL A 89 6.40 -4.06 -9.25
N CYS A 90 5.59 -5.10 -9.11
CA CYS A 90 6.03 -6.42 -8.62
C CYS A 90 7.05 -7.06 -9.59
N GLN A 91 6.84 -6.96 -10.91
CA GLN A 91 7.81 -7.41 -11.91
C GLN A 91 9.12 -6.63 -11.83
N TYR A 92 9.06 -5.31 -11.63
CA TYR A 92 10.25 -4.48 -11.47
C TYR A 92 11.05 -4.88 -10.21
N ILE A 93 10.37 -5.08 -9.09
CA ILE A 93 10.98 -5.55 -7.84
C ILE A 93 11.65 -6.90 -8.06
N THR A 94 10.92 -7.87 -8.63
CA THR A 94 11.43 -9.22 -8.87
C THR A 94 12.62 -9.24 -9.82
N ALA A 95 12.63 -8.35 -10.82
CA ALA A 95 13.72 -8.26 -11.78
C ALA A 95 15.03 -7.73 -11.18
N ASN A 96 14.96 -6.81 -10.20
CA ASN A 96 16.09 -5.96 -9.81
C ASN A 96 16.61 -6.16 -8.39
N TYR A 97 15.80 -6.71 -7.43
CA TYR A 97 16.19 -6.69 -6.01
C TYR A 97 16.36 -8.07 -5.37
N GLY A 98 16.23 -9.16 -6.12
CA GLY A 98 16.47 -10.52 -5.62
C GLY A 98 15.31 -11.10 -4.79
N TYR A 99 14.15 -10.44 -4.77
CA TYR A 99 12.93 -10.94 -4.14
C TYR A 99 11.95 -11.48 -5.19
N ASN A 100 11.20 -12.52 -4.84
CA ASN A 100 9.98 -12.87 -5.55
C ASN A 100 8.81 -12.02 -5.01
N CYS A 101 7.72 -11.90 -5.77
CA CYS A 101 6.53 -11.20 -5.32
C CYS A 101 5.30 -12.11 -5.38
N VAL A 102 4.43 -11.96 -4.40
CA VAL A 102 3.07 -12.51 -4.40
C VAL A 102 2.12 -11.35 -4.16
N SER A 103 1.20 -11.11 -5.09
CA SER A 103 0.14 -10.12 -4.97
C SER A 103 -1.22 -10.80 -5.17
N PHE A 104 -2.26 -10.34 -4.51
CA PHE A 104 -3.57 -10.99 -4.49
C PHE A 104 -4.69 -9.96 -4.50
N ASN A 105 -5.91 -10.40 -4.79
CA ASN A 105 -7.10 -9.58 -4.78
C ASN A 105 -7.89 -9.84 -3.50
N TYR A 106 -7.99 -8.83 -2.65
CA TYR A 106 -8.85 -8.82 -1.48
C TYR A 106 -10.22 -8.23 -1.84
N ARG A 107 -11.25 -8.56 -1.07
CA ARG A 107 -12.62 -8.05 -1.27
C ARG A 107 -12.68 -6.54 -1.07
N LEU A 108 -13.40 -5.86 -1.96
CA LEU A 108 -13.48 -4.41 -2.04
C LEU A 108 -14.85 -3.91 -1.61
N ALA A 109 -14.89 -2.70 -1.05
CA ALA A 109 -16.09 -1.93 -0.83
C ALA A 109 -16.59 -1.32 -2.18
N PRO A 110 -17.88 -1.02 -2.30
CA PRO A 110 -18.93 -1.09 -1.27
C PRO A 110 -19.52 -2.48 -1.04
N GLU A 111 -19.22 -3.46 -1.90
CA GLU A 111 -19.80 -4.80 -1.83
C GLU A 111 -19.39 -5.53 -0.53
N ASN A 112 -18.16 -5.26 -0.06
CA ASN A 112 -17.64 -5.84 1.15
C ASN A 112 -17.02 -4.75 2.03
N LEU A 113 -17.71 -4.44 3.12
CA LEU A 113 -17.27 -3.41 4.06
C LEU A 113 -16.08 -3.90 4.91
N TRP A 114 -15.40 -2.97 5.58
CA TRP A 114 -14.44 -3.30 6.62
C TRP A 114 -15.08 -4.21 7.70
N PRO A 115 -14.43 -5.29 8.17
CA PRO A 115 -13.01 -5.61 8.00
C PRO A 115 -12.67 -6.60 6.85
N ALA A 116 -13.55 -6.84 5.89
CA ALA A 116 -13.34 -7.87 4.86
C ALA A 116 -11.97 -7.76 4.15
N PRO A 117 -11.47 -6.57 3.73
CA PRO A 117 -10.13 -6.47 3.14
C PRO A 117 -9.00 -6.97 4.05
N LEU A 118 -9.08 -6.67 5.34
CA LEU A 118 -8.06 -7.07 6.33
C LEU A 118 -8.10 -8.58 6.61
N GLU A 119 -9.29 -9.16 6.72
CA GLU A 119 -9.44 -10.61 6.94
C GLU A 119 -8.95 -11.40 5.72
N ASP A 120 -9.14 -10.89 4.51
CA ASP A 120 -8.59 -11.50 3.29
C ASP A 120 -7.06 -11.42 3.25
N CYS A 121 -6.46 -10.30 3.71
CA CYS A 121 -5.01 -10.21 3.84
C CYS A 121 -4.46 -11.27 4.82
N LEU A 122 -5.13 -11.49 5.94
CA LEU A 122 -4.75 -12.52 6.91
C LEU A 122 -4.88 -13.92 6.32
N THR A 123 -5.97 -14.20 5.60
CA THR A 123 -6.23 -15.47 4.90
C THR A 123 -5.15 -15.73 3.85
N ALA A 124 -4.85 -14.75 3.01
CA ALA A 124 -3.82 -14.86 1.98
C ALA A 124 -2.42 -15.12 2.57
N TYR A 125 -2.07 -14.43 3.67
CA TYR A 125 -0.79 -14.65 4.33
C TYR A 125 -0.70 -16.05 4.97
N ALA A 126 -1.73 -16.48 5.68
CA ALA A 126 -1.79 -17.83 6.23
C ALA A 126 -1.66 -18.91 5.14
N ALA A 127 -2.31 -18.70 3.98
CA ALA A 127 -2.18 -19.59 2.83
C ALA A 127 -0.76 -19.58 2.25
N LEU A 128 -0.10 -18.43 2.16
CA LEU A 128 1.29 -18.33 1.72
C LEU A 128 2.22 -19.13 2.64
N LEU A 129 2.06 -19.04 3.96
CA LEU A 129 2.87 -19.80 4.91
C LEU A 129 2.68 -21.32 4.78
N LYS A 130 1.47 -21.79 4.45
CA LYS A 130 1.21 -23.22 4.18
C LYS A 130 1.97 -23.75 2.96
N THR A 131 2.46 -22.90 2.06
CA THR A 131 3.35 -23.32 0.95
C THR A 131 4.78 -23.61 1.39
N GLY A 132 5.13 -23.43 2.67
CA GLY A 132 6.48 -23.64 3.20
C GLY A 132 7.35 -22.38 3.20
N VAL A 133 6.82 -21.23 2.81
CA VAL A 133 7.56 -19.94 2.90
C VAL A 133 7.72 -19.56 4.37
N SER A 134 8.97 -19.35 4.79
CA SER A 134 9.26 -18.90 6.17
C SER A 134 8.81 -17.44 6.36
N PRO A 135 8.11 -17.11 7.45
CA PRO A 135 7.73 -15.72 7.76
C PRO A 135 8.95 -14.79 7.83
N LYS A 136 10.10 -15.26 8.28
CA LYS A 136 11.37 -14.52 8.33
C LYS A 136 11.89 -14.10 6.94
N ASN A 137 11.38 -14.72 5.88
CA ASN A 137 11.74 -14.41 4.49
C ASN A 137 10.61 -13.63 3.77
N VAL A 138 9.57 -13.19 4.49
CA VAL A 138 8.47 -12.40 3.93
C VAL A 138 8.60 -10.94 4.35
N VAL A 139 8.46 -10.03 3.40
CA VAL A 139 8.29 -8.60 3.64
C VAL A 139 6.90 -8.19 3.19
N PHE A 140 6.13 -7.56 4.06
CA PHE A 140 4.87 -6.95 3.66
C PHE A 140 5.14 -5.61 3.01
N MET A 141 4.59 -5.40 1.83
CA MET A 141 4.70 -4.13 1.10
C MET A 141 3.34 -3.75 0.51
N GLY A 142 2.99 -2.49 0.57
CA GLY A 142 1.76 -2.01 -0.05
C GLY A 142 1.73 -0.49 -0.14
N GLU A 143 0.93 0.02 -1.09
CA GLU A 143 0.78 1.46 -1.28
C GLU A 143 -0.62 1.96 -0.93
N SER A 144 -0.74 3.20 -0.44
CA SER A 144 -2.03 3.85 -0.13
C SER A 144 -2.84 3.00 0.86
N ALA A 145 -4.08 2.64 0.54
CA ALA A 145 -4.88 1.68 1.32
C ALA A 145 -4.17 0.33 1.56
N GLY A 146 -3.33 -0.12 0.60
CA GLY A 146 -2.47 -1.30 0.78
C GLY A 146 -1.39 -1.08 1.84
N GLY A 147 -0.82 0.13 1.91
CA GLY A 147 0.10 0.52 2.98
C GLY A 147 -0.57 0.55 4.36
N THR A 148 -1.82 1.01 4.42
CA THR A 148 -2.66 0.89 5.62
C THR A 148 -2.85 -0.58 6.01
N LEU A 149 -3.22 -1.44 5.05
CA LEU A 149 -3.42 -2.88 5.29
C LEU A 149 -2.14 -3.59 5.75
N VAL A 150 -0.96 -3.18 5.27
CA VAL A 150 0.34 -3.70 5.76
C VAL A 150 0.46 -3.51 7.27
N LEU A 151 0.22 -2.29 7.76
CA LEU A 151 0.31 -1.94 9.18
C LEU A 151 -0.81 -2.60 9.99
N SER A 152 -2.05 -2.52 9.50
CA SER A 152 -3.23 -3.13 10.13
C SER A 152 -3.11 -4.65 10.25
N LEU A 153 -2.56 -5.30 9.23
CA LEU A 153 -2.34 -6.75 9.23
C LEU A 153 -1.32 -7.16 10.29
N ALA A 154 -0.21 -6.44 10.43
CA ALA A 154 0.79 -6.72 11.46
C ALA A 154 0.19 -6.60 12.87
N LEU A 155 -0.61 -5.55 13.11
CA LEU A 155 -1.34 -5.38 14.39
C LEU A 155 -2.35 -6.49 14.62
N ARG A 156 -3.16 -6.85 13.62
CA ARG A 156 -4.12 -7.96 13.70
C ARG A 156 -3.43 -9.30 13.97
N MET A 157 -2.28 -9.52 13.34
CA MET A 157 -1.49 -10.73 13.55
C MET A 157 -0.90 -10.79 14.96
N LYS A 158 -0.45 -9.65 15.52
CA LYS A 158 -0.01 -9.55 16.92
C LYS A 158 -1.14 -9.95 17.87
N GLU A 159 -2.35 -9.41 17.68
CA GLU A 159 -3.53 -9.75 18.47
C GLU A 159 -3.86 -11.25 18.44
N LYS A 160 -3.70 -11.88 17.26
CA LYS A 160 -4.06 -13.29 17.04
C LYS A 160 -2.89 -14.27 17.24
N GLY A 161 -1.69 -13.78 17.58
CA GLY A 161 -0.51 -14.63 17.78
C GLY A 161 0.04 -15.26 16.50
N TYR A 162 -0.19 -14.67 15.33
CA TYR A 162 0.38 -15.14 14.07
C TYR A 162 1.87 -14.75 13.93
N PRO A 163 2.67 -15.57 13.23
CA PRO A 163 4.08 -15.26 13.00
C PRO A 163 4.23 -14.02 12.12
N GLN A 164 4.99 -13.04 12.59
CA GLN A 164 5.23 -11.76 11.91
C GLN A 164 6.19 -11.92 10.72
N PRO A 165 6.10 -11.06 9.68
CA PRO A 165 7.05 -11.01 8.58
C PRO A 165 8.40 -10.44 9.03
N LYS A 166 9.40 -10.41 8.13
CA LYS A 166 10.71 -9.80 8.36
C LYS A 166 10.64 -8.29 8.55
N ALA A 167 9.82 -7.61 7.75
CA ALA A 167 9.68 -6.15 7.74
C ALA A 167 8.34 -5.71 7.13
N LEU A 168 7.97 -4.47 7.42
CA LEU A 168 6.78 -3.79 6.90
C LEU A 168 7.23 -2.61 6.03
N VAL A 169 6.67 -2.48 4.82
CA VAL A 169 6.94 -1.37 3.90
C VAL A 169 5.62 -0.71 3.53
N ALA A 170 5.37 0.46 4.09
CA ALA A 170 4.16 1.24 3.87
C ALA A 170 4.46 2.45 2.96
N LEU A 171 3.98 2.38 1.72
CA LEU A 171 4.18 3.39 0.70
C LEU A 171 2.96 4.32 0.67
N SER A 172 3.13 5.59 1.00
CA SER A 172 2.03 6.59 1.07
C SER A 172 0.79 6.08 1.85
N PRO A 173 0.94 5.49 3.05
CA PRO A 173 -0.18 4.91 3.80
C PRO A 173 -1.13 5.99 4.32
N CYS A 174 -2.39 5.64 4.57
CA CYS A 174 -3.29 6.37 5.44
C CYS A 174 -3.29 5.69 6.82
N VAL A 175 -2.76 6.35 7.85
CA VAL A 175 -2.59 5.73 9.17
C VAL A 175 -3.73 6.01 10.15
N THR A 176 -4.65 6.90 9.78
CA THR A 176 -5.85 7.18 10.57
C THR A 176 -7.08 7.41 9.69
N GLN A 177 -8.20 6.85 10.09
CA GLN A 177 -9.50 7.11 9.48
C GLN A 177 -10.32 8.13 10.29
N ALA A 178 -9.85 8.47 11.50
CA ALA A 178 -10.57 9.32 12.46
C ALA A 178 -10.10 10.77 12.46
N ASP A 179 -8.80 11.00 12.29
CA ASP A 179 -8.21 12.33 12.45
C ASP A 179 -7.72 12.91 11.11
N ARG A 180 -7.46 14.20 11.10
CA ARG A 180 -6.93 14.94 9.95
C ARG A 180 -5.67 15.69 10.35
N PHE A 181 -4.61 15.50 9.56
CA PHE A 181 -3.34 16.21 9.74
C PHE A 181 -3.27 17.49 8.90
N PRO A 182 -2.32 18.41 9.21
CA PRO A 182 -2.15 19.64 8.45
C PRO A 182 -1.95 19.44 6.94
N SER A 183 -1.23 18.38 6.53
CA SER A 183 -1.01 18.08 5.12
C SER A 183 -2.29 17.88 4.31
N TYR A 184 -3.40 17.48 4.94
CA TYR A 184 -4.69 17.32 4.25
C TYR A 184 -5.23 18.64 3.67
N THR A 185 -4.90 19.76 4.31
CA THR A 185 -5.26 21.10 3.81
C THR A 185 -4.12 21.78 3.07
N GLN A 186 -2.90 21.67 3.58
CA GLN A 186 -1.72 22.31 2.99
C GLN A 186 -1.41 21.77 1.59
N ASN A 187 -1.55 20.46 1.38
CA ASN A 187 -1.24 19.79 0.12
C ASN A 187 -2.48 19.56 -0.78
N ALA A 188 -3.66 20.03 -0.39
CA ALA A 188 -4.89 19.84 -1.19
C ALA A 188 -4.79 20.41 -2.61
N ALA A 189 -4.01 21.49 -2.81
CA ALA A 189 -3.80 22.09 -4.12
C ALA A 189 -2.72 21.40 -4.96
N THR A 190 -1.85 20.61 -4.35
CA THR A 190 -0.70 19.95 -4.98
C THR A 190 -0.90 18.45 -5.19
N ASP A 191 -1.76 17.81 -4.40
CA ASP A 191 -2.12 16.41 -4.59
C ASP A 191 -3.26 16.27 -5.61
N TYR A 192 -2.89 16.09 -6.87
CA TYR A 192 -3.87 15.96 -7.96
C TYR A 192 -4.59 14.61 -7.99
N MET A 193 -4.14 13.60 -7.25
CA MET A 193 -4.77 12.29 -7.20
C MET A 193 -5.82 12.18 -6.09
N LEU A 194 -5.53 12.71 -4.88
CA LEU A 194 -6.37 12.50 -3.71
C LEU A 194 -7.21 13.72 -3.29
N ARG A 195 -7.03 14.86 -3.93
CA ARG A 195 -7.70 16.12 -3.53
C ARG A 195 -9.21 16.02 -3.36
N THR A 196 -9.88 15.12 -4.08
CA THR A 196 -11.33 14.87 -3.95
C THR A 196 -11.66 13.64 -3.10
N ALA A 197 -10.79 12.66 -3.06
CA ALA A 197 -11.00 11.42 -2.31
C ALA A 197 -10.98 11.63 -0.79
N VAL A 198 -10.22 12.65 -0.33
CA VAL A 198 -10.13 13.00 1.08
C VAL A 198 -11.30 13.86 1.52
N ALA A 199 -11.88 14.62 0.62
CA ALA A 199 -12.90 15.60 0.97
C ALA A 199 -14.25 14.97 1.35
N GLU A 200 -14.68 13.87 0.70
CA GLU A 200 -16.04 13.38 0.89
C GLU A 200 -16.20 11.88 0.59
N GLY A 201 -16.43 11.10 1.62
CA GLY A 201 -17.27 9.93 1.40
C GLY A 201 -16.61 8.57 1.30
N LYS A 202 -15.31 8.39 1.04
CA LYS A 202 -14.72 7.03 1.01
C LYS A 202 -14.86 6.31 2.36
N ILE A 203 -14.79 7.05 3.47
CA ILE A 203 -15.04 6.49 4.81
C ILE A 203 -16.45 5.87 4.88
N LYS A 204 -17.49 6.56 4.36
CA LYS A 204 -18.84 6.01 4.33
C LYS A 204 -18.97 4.76 3.45
N VAL A 205 -18.27 4.73 2.33
CA VAL A 205 -18.28 3.59 1.42
C VAL A 205 -17.60 2.36 2.03
N VAL A 206 -16.54 2.56 2.79
CA VAL A 206 -15.74 1.48 3.38
C VAL A 206 -16.31 1.00 4.72
N PHE A 207 -16.79 1.92 5.57
CA PHE A 207 -17.23 1.62 6.94
C PHE A 207 -18.74 1.64 7.14
N GLY A 208 -19.51 2.00 6.09
CA GLY A 208 -20.96 1.98 6.10
C GLY A 208 -21.53 2.84 7.24
N ARG A 209 -22.41 2.26 8.06
CA ARG A 209 -23.07 2.95 9.18
C ARG A 209 -22.10 3.40 10.28
N ARG A 210 -20.91 2.83 10.34
CA ARG A 210 -19.88 3.14 11.37
C ARG A 210 -18.92 4.25 10.94
N ALA A 211 -19.13 4.86 9.78
CA ALA A 211 -18.28 5.92 9.23
C ALA A 211 -18.17 7.18 10.12
N ASN A 212 -19.12 7.40 11.03
CA ASN A 212 -19.13 8.53 11.96
C ASN A 212 -18.83 8.12 13.41
N ASP A 213 -18.52 6.85 13.65
CA ASP A 213 -18.18 6.31 14.96
C ASP A 213 -16.66 6.45 15.18
N LEU A 214 -16.25 7.53 15.82
CA LEU A 214 -14.83 7.86 16.03
C LEU A 214 -14.13 6.82 16.91
N GLU A 215 -14.80 6.24 17.89
CA GLU A 215 -14.23 5.17 18.73
C GLU A 215 -13.92 3.94 17.88
N TYR A 216 -14.85 3.55 17.02
CA TYR A 216 -14.63 2.47 16.06
C TYR A 216 -13.49 2.78 15.08
N LEU A 217 -13.49 3.97 14.51
CA LEU A 217 -12.47 4.37 13.54
C LEU A 217 -11.06 4.47 14.15
N ARG A 218 -10.96 4.69 15.48
CA ARG A 218 -9.69 4.70 16.22
C ARG A 218 -9.18 3.32 16.61
N GLN A 219 -9.90 2.24 16.30
CA GLN A 219 -9.36 0.91 16.55
C GLN A 219 -8.03 0.70 15.81
N PRO A 220 -7.00 0.12 16.45
CA PRO A 220 -5.65 -0.03 15.89
C PRO A 220 -5.60 -0.70 14.51
N THR A 221 -6.48 -1.66 14.27
CA THR A 221 -6.56 -2.37 12.98
C THR A 221 -7.24 -1.56 11.88
N ILE A 222 -7.94 -0.46 12.21
CA ILE A 222 -8.54 0.49 11.25
C ILE A 222 -7.62 1.69 11.06
N SER A 223 -7.10 2.22 12.17
CA SER A 223 -6.21 3.36 12.23
C SER A 223 -4.92 2.97 12.94
N PRO A 224 -3.92 2.47 12.20
CA PRO A 224 -2.65 2.02 12.76
C PRO A 224 -1.93 3.04 13.65
N LEU A 225 -2.25 4.33 13.51
CA LEU A 225 -1.74 5.40 14.37
C LEU A 225 -1.94 5.11 15.86
N TYR A 226 -3.02 4.41 16.23
CA TYR A 226 -3.36 4.09 17.63
C TYR A 226 -2.86 2.70 18.05
N GLY A 227 -2.07 2.03 17.19
CA GLY A 227 -1.57 0.68 17.43
C GLY A 227 -0.35 0.63 18.34
N ASP A 228 -0.24 -0.45 19.10
CA ASP A 228 1.00 -0.80 19.80
C ASP A 228 1.92 -1.63 18.91
N PHE A 229 2.98 -0.99 18.43
CA PHE A 229 3.99 -1.62 17.55
C PHE A 229 5.11 -2.32 18.33
N SER A 230 5.08 -2.36 19.67
CA SER A 230 6.11 -3.06 20.46
C SER A 230 6.22 -4.53 20.02
N GLY A 231 7.44 -4.98 19.73
CA GLY A 231 7.71 -6.34 19.26
C GLY A 231 7.26 -6.65 17.83
N LEU A 232 6.72 -5.69 17.09
CA LEU A 232 6.46 -5.82 15.67
C LEU A 232 7.74 -5.64 14.83
N PRO A 233 7.74 -6.12 13.56
CA PRO A 233 8.86 -5.94 12.64
C PRO A 233 9.17 -4.48 12.36
N PRO A 234 10.40 -4.16 11.91
CA PRO A 234 10.77 -2.81 11.49
C PRO A 234 9.87 -2.28 10.37
N VAL A 235 9.64 -0.96 10.36
CA VAL A 235 8.71 -0.29 9.44
C VAL A 235 9.44 0.74 8.57
N PHE A 236 9.33 0.58 7.25
CA PHE A 236 9.78 1.57 6.28
C PHE A 236 8.59 2.35 5.73
N PHE A 237 8.66 3.68 5.80
CA PHE A 237 7.70 4.59 5.19
C PHE A 237 8.32 5.27 3.96
N SER A 238 7.52 5.46 2.90
CA SER A 238 7.88 6.33 1.78
C SER A 238 6.69 7.17 1.37
N ALA A 239 6.87 8.47 1.19
CA ALA A 239 5.81 9.42 0.86
C ALA A 239 6.31 10.52 -0.07
N SER A 240 5.37 11.26 -0.68
CA SER A 240 5.63 12.51 -1.38
C SER A 240 5.42 13.70 -0.45
N ASP A 241 6.23 14.75 -0.61
CA ASP A 241 6.03 16.00 0.12
C ASP A 241 4.84 16.84 -0.39
N THR A 242 4.26 16.45 -1.52
CA THR A 242 3.12 17.13 -2.15
C THR A 242 1.80 16.38 -2.02
N GLU A 243 1.79 15.19 -1.39
CA GLU A 243 0.55 14.44 -1.17
C GLU A 243 -0.15 14.80 0.15
N VAL A 244 -1.47 14.67 0.19
CA VAL A 244 -2.27 14.95 1.39
C VAL A 244 -1.99 13.98 2.54
N LEU A 245 -1.53 12.75 2.25
CA LEU A 245 -1.15 11.74 3.24
C LEU A 245 0.31 11.83 3.72
N LEU A 246 1.00 12.96 3.45
CA LEU A 246 2.38 13.15 3.90
C LEU A 246 2.54 12.99 5.41
N ASP A 247 1.69 13.67 6.18
CA ASP A 247 1.77 13.65 7.63
C ASP A 247 1.35 12.31 8.23
N ASP A 248 0.55 11.51 7.54
CA ASP A 248 0.27 10.12 7.95
C ASP A 248 1.58 9.33 8.11
N SER A 249 2.45 9.41 7.12
CA SER A 249 3.77 8.77 7.17
C SER A 249 4.69 9.39 8.23
N ARG A 250 4.73 10.74 8.30
CA ARG A 250 5.60 11.46 9.22
C ARG A 250 5.24 11.23 10.68
N VAL A 251 3.95 11.37 11.01
CA VAL A 251 3.49 11.28 12.41
C VAL A 251 3.72 9.88 12.95
N LEU A 252 3.33 8.84 12.22
CA LEU A 252 3.55 7.48 12.69
C LEU A 252 5.04 7.13 12.75
N TYR A 253 5.85 7.56 11.77
CA TYR A 253 7.31 7.40 11.83
C TYR A 253 7.91 8.03 13.08
N GLU A 254 7.57 9.30 13.40
CA GLU A 254 8.11 9.98 14.59
C GLU A 254 7.65 9.34 15.91
N GLU A 255 6.39 8.89 15.98
CA GLU A 255 5.90 8.16 17.15
C GLU A 255 6.64 6.83 17.36
N LEU A 256 6.84 6.05 16.30
CA LEU A 256 7.59 4.80 16.36
C LEU A 256 9.06 5.04 16.75
N LYS A 257 9.68 6.06 16.19
CA LYS A 257 11.06 6.44 16.50
C LYS A 257 11.24 6.86 17.97
N LYS A 258 10.31 7.66 18.53
CA LYS A 258 10.31 8.03 19.95
C LYS A 258 10.20 6.80 20.87
N GLN A 259 9.48 5.77 20.44
CA GLN A 259 9.34 4.50 21.16
C GLN A 259 10.56 3.58 20.99
N GLY A 260 11.60 4.00 20.27
CA GLY A 260 12.77 3.17 19.97
C GLY A 260 12.52 2.05 18.97
N HIS A 261 11.40 2.09 18.23
CA HIS A 261 11.09 1.12 17.21
C HIS A 261 11.99 1.33 15.98
N GLN A 262 12.49 0.24 15.39
CA GLN A 262 13.31 0.30 14.19
C GLN A 262 12.46 0.75 13.00
N THR A 263 12.71 1.98 12.51
CA THR A 263 11.92 2.60 11.46
C THR A 263 12.75 3.51 10.57
N ALA A 264 12.35 3.67 9.31
CA ALA A 264 12.94 4.57 8.33
C ALA A 264 11.87 5.31 7.53
N LEU A 265 12.22 6.50 7.03
CA LEU A 265 11.32 7.35 6.25
C LEU A 265 12.05 7.92 5.04
N ASP A 266 11.50 7.72 3.84
CA ASP A 266 11.94 8.32 2.58
C ASP A 266 10.87 9.27 2.06
N ILE A 267 11.18 10.56 1.93
CA ILE A 267 10.26 11.56 1.36
C ILE A 267 10.84 12.07 0.05
N ARG A 268 10.03 11.99 -1.02
CA ARG A 268 10.40 12.49 -2.34
C ARG A 268 9.67 13.77 -2.68
N HIS A 269 10.41 14.69 -3.33
CA HIS A 269 9.92 16.01 -3.65
C HIS A 269 9.15 16.05 -4.98
N GLY A 270 7.93 16.63 -4.93
CA GLY A 270 7.17 17.02 -6.11
C GLY A 270 6.64 15.87 -6.97
N VAL A 271 6.46 14.68 -6.39
CA VAL A 271 5.88 13.51 -7.05
C VAL A 271 4.42 13.30 -6.63
N CYS A 272 3.66 12.51 -7.39
CA CYS A 272 2.27 12.22 -7.04
C CYS A 272 2.14 11.23 -5.88
N HIS A 273 0.94 11.10 -5.30
CA HIS A 273 0.60 10.06 -4.35
C HIS A 273 0.93 8.66 -4.89
N ALA A 274 1.46 7.79 -4.02
CA ALA A 274 1.85 6.41 -4.35
C ALA A 274 2.75 6.31 -5.61
N PHE A 275 3.61 7.30 -5.86
CA PHE A 275 4.48 7.39 -7.03
C PHE A 275 5.37 6.16 -7.24
N GLN A 276 5.64 5.40 -6.20
CA GLN A 276 6.51 4.22 -6.19
C GLN A 276 6.01 3.13 -7.16
N VAL A 277 4.72 3.09 -7.48
CA VAL A 277 4.16 2.12 -8.45
C VAL A 277 4.48 2.47 -9.91
N PHE A 278 4.87 3.71 -10.18
CA PHE A 278 5.21 4.18 -11.52
C PHE A 278 6.69 3.97 -11.83
N THR A 279 7.10 2.71 -12.01
CA THR A 279 8.51 2.31 -12.13
C THR A 279 9.25 2.85 -13.37
N ALA A 280 8.57 3.55 -14.29
CA ALA A 280 9.21 4.37 -15.33
C ALA A 280 9.77 5.69 -14.77
N MET A 281 9.24 6.17 -13.63
CA MET A 281 9.66 7.40 -12.97
C MET A 281 11.01 7.20 -12.25
N PRO A 282 12.00 8.08 -12.46
CA PRO A 282 13.28 7.99 -11.75
C PRO A 282 13.14 8.01 -10.23
N GLU A 283 12.27 8.86 -9.69
CA GLU A 283 12.02 8.99 -8.25
C GLU A 283 11.42 7.71 -7.65
N ALA A 284 10.56 7.00 -8.39
CA ALA A 284 10.03 5.71 -7.98
C ALA A 284 11.13 4.66 -7.87
N LYS A 285 12.05 4.62 -8.85
CA LYS A 285 13.20 3.72 -8.81
C LYS A 285 14.13 4.03 -7.64
N GLN A 286 14.38 5.32 -7.37
CA GLN A 286 15.20 5.76 -6.24
C GLN A 286 14.55 5.41 -4.88
N ALA A 287 13.22 5.60 -4.75
CA ALA A 287 12.50 5.23 -3.53
C ALA A 287 12.53 3.71 -3.30
N LEU A 288 12.27 2.91 -4.35
CA LEU A 288 12.39 1.46 -4.25
C LEU A 288 13.83 1.02 -3.93
N ALA A 289 14.85 1.67 -4.50
CA ALA A 289 16.24 1.39 -4.15
C ALA A 289 16.52 1.68 -2.67
N ALA A 290 16.01 2.80 -2.12
CA ALA A 290 16.11 3.12 -0.69
C ALA A 290 15.43 2.06 0.18
N VAL A 291 14.21 1.61 -0.18
CA VAL A 291 13.52 0.50 0.51
C VAL A 291 14.43 -0.73 0.59
N PHE A 292 14.92 -1.22 -0.55
CA PHE A 292 15.67 -2.48 -0.58
C PHE A 292 17.06 -2.37 0.04
N HIS A 293 17.71 -1.21 -0.01
CA HIS A 293 18.94 -0.94 0.73
C HIS A 293 18.70 -1.02 2.23
N THR A 294 17.67 -0.34 2.75
CA THR A 294 17.33 -0.39 4.17
C THR A 294 16.94 -1.81 4.62
N LEU A 295 16.20 -2.56 3.80
CA LEU A 295 15.88 -3.96 4.12
C LEU A 295 17.11 -4.88 4.22
N GLU A 296 18.21 -4.56 3.54
CA GLU A 296 19.49 -5.25 3.67
C GLU A 296 20.22 -4.90 4.97
N GLU A 297 20.08 -3.66 5.45
CA GLU A 297 20.64 -3.22 6.73
C GLU A 297 19.88 -3.79 7.94
N TRP A 298 18.63 -4.16 7.77
CA TRP A 298 17.76 -4.73 8.82
C TRP A 298 17.86 -6.26 8.91
N THR A 299 19.03 -6.82 8.61
CA THR A 299 19.29 -8.28 8.67
C THR A 299 19.77 -8.73 10.03
#